data_85b8b36eeb6e7124e60feea0055c6375
#
_entry.id   85b8b36eeb6e7124e60feea0055c6375
#
_cell.length_a   1.000
_cell.length_b   1.000
_cell.length_c   1.000
_cell.angle_alpha   90.00
_cell.angle_beta   90.00
_cell.angle_gamma   90.00
#
_symmetry.space_group_name_H-M   'P 1'
#
loop_
_entity.id
_entity.type
_entity.pdbx_description
1 polymer ?
#
loop_
_entity_poly.entity_id
_entity_poly.type
_entity_poly.pdbx_seq_one_letter_code
_entity_poly.pdbx_strand_id
1 'polypeptide(L)'
;TQMGFLELLYMSDEESVLKSEVANKLNLTKTSITRATAQLEEMGLIQQMKSGTEIAIKRNYSRKEYYENAKGYLINPVQKVITIMRYEATFESFSAGETALSQESELNPPRIEERAIYKGEEVVDQLEIVDARSEDPDDCLKIQLWKYNPSYFAREGCVNPVSLACTFKGNEDERIEMSIEKLLEEL
;
A
#
# COMPACT_ATOMS: atom_id res chain seq x y z
N THR A 1 -7.81 -4.60 -8.04
CA THR A 1 -8.21 -3.22 -8.37
C THR A 1 -7.31 -2.20 -7.70
N GLN A 2 -7.06 -2.27 -6.36
CA GLN A 2 -6.29 -1.24 -5.64
C GLN A 2 -4.85 -1.09 -6.14
N MET A 3 -4.13 -2.15 -6.49
CA MET A 3 -2.79 -2.04 -7.08
C MET A 3 -2.80 -1.29 -8.42
N GLY A 4 -3.77 -1.58 -9.30
CA GLY A 4 -3.94 -0.84 -10.56
C GLY A 4 -4.27 0.64 -10.33
N PHE A 5 -5.07 0.93 -9.29
CA PHE A 5 -5.34 2.29 -8.85
C PHE A 5 -4.06 3.01 -8.41
N LEU A 6 -3.25 2.37 -7.55
CA LEU A 6 -1.99 2.94 -7.04
C LEU A 6 -0.98 3.19 -8.16
N GLU A 7 -0.86 2.26 -9.11
CA GLU A 7 0.02 2.45 -10.27
C GLU A 7 -0.35 3.71 -11.04
N LEU A 8 -1.63 3.88 -11.35
CA LEU A 8 -2.10 5.06 -12.06
C LEU A 8 -2.00 6.34 -11.22
N LEU A 9 -2.18 6.25 -9.90
CA LEU A 9 -2.04 7.40 -9.00
C LEU A 9 -0.62 7.97 -9.02
N TYR A 10 0.41 7.11 -9.04
CA TYR A 10 1.81 7.54 -8.96
C TYR A 10 2.44 7.83 -10.33
N MET A 11 1.70 7.67 -11.42
CA MET A 11 2.09 8.13 -12.74
C MET A 11 1.98 9.67 -12.87
N SER A 12 2.64 10.27 -13.86
CA SER A 12 2.45 11.68 -14.20
C SER A 12 1.03 11.94 -14.75
N ASP A 13 0.56 13.19 -14.59
CA ASP A 13 -0.84 13.55 -14.88
C ASP A 13 -1.24 13.44 -16.35
N GLU A 14 -0.29 13.61 -17.25
CA GLU A 14 -0.54 13.59 -18.71
C GLU A 14 -0.30 12.23 -19.37
N GLU A 15 0.25 11.27 -18.62
CA GLU A 15 0.62 9.97 -19.18
C GLU A 15 -0.59 9.05 -19.39
N SER A 16 -0.52 8.31 -20.48
CA SER A 16 -1.28 7.09 -20.67
C SER A 16 -0.33 5.92 -20.70
N VAL A 17 -0.74 4.79 -20.15
CA VAL A 17 0.05 3.57 -20.06
C VAL A 17 -0.68 2.41 -20.72
N LEU A 18 0.06 1.49 -21.31
CA LEU A 18 -0.54 0.27 -21.84
C LEU A 18 -0.98 -0.66 -20.72
N LYS A 19 -2.17 -1.23 -20.87
CA LYS A 19 -2.73 -2.20 -19.92
C LYS A 19 -1.79 -3.38 -19.68
N SER A 20 -1.08 -3.83 -20.72
CA SER A 20 -0.06 -4.87 -20.67
C SER A 20 1.16 -4.47 -19.81
N GLU A 21 1.59 -3.21 -19.90
CA GLU A 21 2.72 -2.70 -19.11
C GLU A 21 2.37 -2.68 -17.62
N VAL A 22 1.18 -2.18 -17.25
CA VAL A 22 0.70 -2.21 -15.86
C VAL A 22 0.60 -3.65 -15.34
N ALA A 23 0.07 -4.56 -16.16
CA ALA A 23 -0.03 -5.97 -15.79
C ALA A 23 1.35 -6.59 -15.52
N ASN A 24 2.31 -6.34 -16.40
CA ASN A 24 3.67 -6.86 -16.26
C ASN A 24 4.37 -6.27 -15.03
N LYS A 25 4.32 -4.95 -14.85
CA LYS A 25 4.95 -4.25 -13.71
C LYS A 25 4.43 -4.76 -12.36
N LEU A 26 3.12 -5.00 -12.27
CA LEU A 26 2.46 -5.45 -11.03
C LEU A 26 2.34 -6.97 -10.91
N ASN A 27 2.96 -7.71 -11.84
CA ASN A 27 2.85 -9.18 -11.92
C ASN A 27 1.39 -9.68 -11.88
N LEU A 28 0.50 -9.01 -12.63
CA LEU A 28 -0.91 -9.34 -12.72
C LEU A 28 -1.22 -10.16 -13.96
N THR A 29 -2.15 -11.11 -13.82
CA THR A 29 -2.69 -11.83 -14.99
C THR A 29 -3.53 -10.91 -15.88
N LYS A 30 -3.69 -11.25 -17.18
CA LYS A 30 -4.58 -10.52 -18.10
C LYS A 30 -6.01 -10.39 -17.56
N THR A 31 -6.50 -11.41 -16.88
CA THR A 31 -7.83 -11.39 -16.26
C THR A 31 -7.89 -10.41 -15.11
N SER A 32 -6.87 -10.40 -14.26
CA SER A 32 -6.80 -9.52 -13.09
C SER A 32 -6.75 -8.05 -13.49
N ILE A 33 -5.88 -7.68 -14.45
CA ILE A 33 -5.80 -6.30 -14.92
C ILE A 33 -7.07 -5.88 -15.67
N THR A 34 -7.69 -6.78 -16.43
CA THR A 34 -8.93 -6.48 -17.15
C THR A 34 -10.08 -6.21 -16.18
N ARG A 35 -10.22 -6.98 -15.10
CA ARG A 35 -11.21 -6.71 -14.05
C ARG A 35 -10.92 -5.42 -13.31
N ALA A 36 -9.66 -5.19 -12.96
CA ALA A 36 -9.25 -3.97 -12.25
C ALA A 36 -9.58 -2.71 -13.06
N THR A 37 -9.22 -2.68 -14.35
CA THR A 37 -9.47 -1.53 -15.22
C THR A 37 -10.95 -1.36 -15.54
N ALA A 38 -11.73 -2.43 -15.69
CA ALA A 38 -13.17 -2.33 -15.87
C ALA A 38 -13.86 -1.69 -14.65
N GLN A 39 -13.48 -2.07 -13.43
CA GLN A 39 -13.99 -1.46 -12.21
C GLN A 39 -13.61 0.03 -12.09
N LEU A 40 -12.35 0.39 -12.38
CA LEU A 40 -11.91 1.78 -12.32
C LEU A 40 -12.62 2.64 -13.38
N GLU A 41 -12.91 2.09 -14.55
CA GLU A 41 -13.66 2.77 -15.60
C GLU A 41 -15.14 2.93 -15.23
N GLU A 42 -15.78 1.90 -14.67
CA GLU A 42 -17.14 1.94 -14.14
C GLU A 42 -17.30 3.01 -13.04
N MET A 43 -16.27 3.19 -12.21
CA MET A 43 -16.19 4.26 -11.21
C MET A 43 -15.93 5.64 -11.82
N GLY A 44 -15.74 5.75 -13.15
CA GLY A 44 -15.43 7.00 -13.82
C GLY A 44 -14.00 7.53 -13.57
N LEU A 45 -13.13 6.73 -12.96
CA LEU A 45 -11.78 7.16 -12.56
C LEU A 45 -10.79 7.17 -13.73
N ILE A 46 -11.00 6.29 -14.71
CA ILE A 46 -10.13 6.14 -15.88
C ILE A 46 -10.95 6.06 -17.16
N GLN A 47 -10.26 6.22 -18.26
CA GLN A 47 -10.75 5.84 -19.60
C GLN A 47 -9.80 4.84 -20.24
N GLN A 48 -10.36 3.93 -21.03
CA GLN A 48 -9.62 2.97 -21.82
C GLN A 48 -9.73 3.33 -23.30
N MET A 49 -8.60 3.36 -24.01
CA MET A 49 -8.53 3.75 -25.42
C MET A 49 -7.76 2.71 -26.22
N LYS A 50 -8.18 2.43 -27.46
CA LYS A 50 -7.39 1.61 -28.38
C LYS A 50 -6.09 2.31 -28.74
N SER A 51 -4.97 1.59 -28.61
CA SER A 51 -3.64 2.01 -29.06
C SER A 51 -3.05 0.89 -29.93
N GLY A 52 -3.32 0.94 -31.22
CA GLY A 52 -2.99 -0.15 -32.15
C GLY A 52 -3.75 -1.43 -31.83
N THR A 53 -3.04 -2.49 -31.47
CA THR A 53 -3.58 -3.78 -31.05
C THR A 53 -3.79 -3.90 -29.52
N GLU A 54 -3.37 -2.90 -28.77
CA GLU A 54 -3.42 -2.87 -27.31
C GLU A 54 -4.44 -1.86 -26.79
N ILE A 55 -4.58 -1.80 -25.47
CA ILE A 55 -5.44 -0.84 -24.77
C ILE A 55 -4.57 0.03 -23.88
N ALA A 56 -4.63 1.33 -24.10
CA ALA A 56 -4.04 2.34 -23.25
C ALA A 56 -5.06 2.77 -22.17
N ILE A 57 -4.56 3.09 -21.00
CA ILE A 57 -5.32 3.54 -19.84
C ILE A 57 -4.84 4.94 -19.48
N LYS A 58 -5.77 5.84 -19.19
CA LYS A 58 -5.49 7.19 -18.71
C LYS A 58 -6.41 7.55 -17.57
N ARG A 59 -5.91 8.30 -16.57
CA ARG A 59 -6.75 8.90 -15.52
C ARG A 59 -7.66 9.97 -16.10
N ASN A 60 -8.86 10.10 -15.54
CA ASN A 60 -9.81 11.17 -15.90
C ASN A 60 -9.58 12.45 -15.08
N TYR A 61 -8.74 12.40 -14.06
CA TYR A 61 -8.55 13.44 -13.07
C TYR A 61 -7.06 13.71 -12.81
N SER A 62 -6.75 14.87 -12.26
CA SER A 62 -5.45 15.14 -11.64
C SER A 62 -5.18 14.12 -10.51
N ARG A 63 -3.95 13.97 -10.07
CA ARG A 63 -3.57 13.00 -9.04
C ARG A 63 -4.41 13.16 -7.77
N LYS A 64 -4.55 14.38 -7.27
CA LYS A 64 -5.32 14.68 -6.07
C LYS A 64 -6.80 14.35 -6.22
N GLU A 65 -7.43 14.78 -7.30
CA GLU A 65 -8.84 14.50 -7.57
C GLU A 65 -9.09 12.99 -7.78
N TYR A 66 -8.17 12.30 -8.45
CA TYR A 66 -8.23 10.85 -8.63
C TYR A 66 -8.24 10.10 -7.29
N TYR A 67 -7.38 10.52 -6.35
CA TYR A 67 -7.38 10.00 -4.98
C TYR A 67 -8.69 10.33 -4.26
N GLU A 68 -9.11 11.60 -4.25
CA GLU A 68 -10.32 12.05 -3.55
C GLU A 68 -11.58 11.30 -4.01
N ASN A 69 -11.72 11.08 -5.32
CA ASN A 69 -12.86 10.34 -5.88
C ASN A 69 -12.82 8.82 -5.54
N ALA A 70 -11.66 8.28 -5.23
CA ALA A 70 -11.49 6.85 -4.97
C ALA A 70 -11.34 6.48 -3.48
N LYS A 71 -10.96 7.42 -2.61
CA LYS A 71 -10.54 7.13 -1.21
C LYS A 71 -11.56 6.32 -0.40
N GLY A 72 -12.86 6.51 -0.66
CA GLY A 72 -13.92 5.75 -0.01
C GLY A 72 -13.93 4.25 -0.34
N TYR A 73 -13.39 3.88 -1.50
CA TYR A 73 -13.36 2.49 -1.99
C TYR A 73 -12.05 1.78 -1.70
N LEU A 74 -11.00 2.51 -1.29
CA LEU A 74 -9.73 1.90 -0.94
C LEU A 74 -9.87 1.05 0.32
N ILE A 75 -9.24 -0.11 0.31
CA ILE A 75 -9.31 -1.07 1.42
C ILE A 75 -8.02 -1.07 2.23
N ASN A 76 -8.13 -1.42 3.51
CA ASN A 76 -6.97 -1.69 4.34
C ASN A 76 -6.17 -2.89 3.76
N PRO A 77 -4.89 -2.70 3.43
CA PRO A 77 -4.05 -3.76 2.88
C PRO A 77 -3.72 -4.85 3.89
N VAL A 78 -3.72 -4.55 5.18
CA VAL A 78 -3.36 -5.48 6.25
C VAL A 78 -4.40 -6.59 6.34
N GLN A 79 -3.95 -7.84 6.21
CA GLN A 79 -4.78 -9.01 6.46
C GLN A 79 -4.64 -9.52 7.89
N LYS A 80 -3.42 -9.50 8.41
CA LYS A 80 -3.07 -9.98 9.74
C LYS A 80 -1.83 -9.24 10.25
N VAL A 81 -1.76 -9.04 11.55
CA VAL A 81 -0.54 -8.60 12.24
C VAL A 81 -0.04 -9.74 13.10
N ILE A 82 1.25 -10.04 13.03
CA ILE A 82 1.93 -11.01 13.88
C ILE A 82 3.09 -10.31 14.58
N THR A 83 3.51 -10.85 15.72
CA THR A 83 4.73 -10.43 16.39
C THR A 83 5.75 -11.56 16.30
N ILE A 84 6.98 -11.23 15.96
CA ILE A 84 8.12 -12.14 15.87
C ILE A 84 9.27 -11.58 16.69
N MET A 85 10.28 -12.41 16.95
CA MET A 85 11.53 -11.91 17.50
C MET A 85 12.31 -11.15 16.39
N ARG A 86 12.88 -10.00 16.73
CA ARG A 86 13.59 -9.11 15.77
C ARG A 86 14.71 -9.82 15.01
N TYR A 87 15.41 -10.75 15.63
CA TYR A 87 16.49 -11.50 14.98
C TYR A 87 16.03 -12.41 13.83
N GLU A 88 14.74 -12.75 13.76
CA GLU A 88 14.17 -13.52 12.64
C GLU A 88 13.96 -12.69 11.37
N ALA A 89 13.94 -11.36 11.51
CA ALA A 89 13.65 -10.45 10.39
C ALA A 89 14.85 -10.29 9.44
N THR A 90 15.33 -11.38 8.86
CA THR A 90 16.44 -11.43 7.89
C THR A 90 15.97 -11.26 6.43
N PHE A 91 14.71 -10.96 6.23
CA PHE A 91 14.04 -10.78 4.93
C PHE A 91 13.76 -9.30 4.63
N GLU A 92 13.52 -9.01 3.37
CA GLU A 92 13.12 -7.66 2.95
C GLU A 92 11.74 -7.31 3.51
N SER A 93 11.64 -6.14 4.11
CA SER A 93 10.40 -5.62 4.70
C SER A 93 10.42 -4.10 4.73
N PHE A 94 9.25 -3.47 4.81
CA PHE A 94 9.08 -2.02 4.68
C PHE A 94 8.48 -1.46 5.97
N SER A 95 8.95 -0.31 6.43
CA SER A 95 8.34 0.41 7.56
C SER A 95 6.86 0.64 7.29
N ALA A 96 6.00 0.35 8.28
CA ALA A 96 4.56 0.38 8.15
C ALA A 96 3.92 0.88 9.45
N GLY A 97 2.60 1.05 9.45
CA GLY A 97 1.85 1.45 10.65
C GLY A 97 2.38 2.74 11.29
N GLU A 98 2.34 2.79 12.60
CA GLU A 98 2.83 3.97 13.34
C GLU A 98 4.33 4.21 13.16
N THR A 99 5.13 3.17 12.89
CA THR A 99 6.57 3.33 12.60
C THR A 99 6.77 4.16 11.34
N ALA A 100 6.11 3.81 10.23
CA ALA A 100 6.21 4.60 9.00
C ALA A 100 5.64 6.01 9.18
N LEU A 101 4.51 6.14 9.85
CA LEU A 101 3.88 7.43 10.09
C LEU A 101 4.76 8.35 10.93
N SER A 102 5.47 7.82 11.93
CA SER A 102 6.40 8.60 12.76
C SER A 102 7.65 9.07 12.00
N GLN A 103 8.04 8.39 10.93
CA GLN A 103 9.16 8.81 10.07
C GLN A 103 8.77 9.99 9.16
N GLU A 104 7.49 10.09 8.81
CA GLU A 104 6.92 11.11 7.92
C GLU A 104 6.22 12.26 8.69
N SER A 105 6.24 12.24 10.03
CA SER A 105 5.53 13.19 10.88
C SER A 105 6.28 13.45 12.19
N GLU A 106 5.71 14.31 13.06
CA GLU A 106 6.25 14.62 14.39
C GLU A 106 5.74 13.63 15.48
N LEU A 107 5.10 12.54 15.09
CA LEU A 107 4.66 11.51 16.03
C LEU A 107 5.87 10.74 16.60
N ASN A 108 5.78 10.40 17.88
CA ASN A 108 6.75 9.49 18.46
C ASN A 108 6.59 8.09 17.84
N PRO A 109 7.71 7.38 17.58
CA PRO A 109 7.64 6.01 17.11
C PRO A 109 6.93 5.11 18.14
N PRO A 110 6.27 4.04 17.69
CA PRO A 110 5.66 3.07 18.58
C PRO A 110 6.74 2.31 19.37
N ARG A 111 6.37 1.73 20.52
CA ARG A 111 7.28 0.95 21.35
C ARG A 111 7.82 -0.29 20.64
N ILE A 112 6.99 -0.95 19.82
CA ILE A 112 7.40 -2.07 18.98
C ILE A 112 7.34 -1.61 17.54
N GLU A 113 8.46 -1.69 16.83
CA GLU A 113 8.55 -1.34 15.41
C GLU A 113 7.57 -2.17 14.57
N GLU A 114 6.96 -1.52 13.58
CA GLU A 114 5.99 -2.14 12.66
C GLU A 114 6.54 -2.16 11.24
N ARG A 115 6.51 -3.31 10.60
CA ARG A 115 6.95 -3.50 9.22
C ARG A 115 5.91 -4.28 8.42
N ALA A 116 5.92 -4.12 7.10
CA ALA A 116 5.03 -4.82 6.19
C ALA A 116 5.78 -5.75 5.26
N ILE A 117 5.19 -6.91 4.99
CA ILE A 117 5.59 -7.85 3.93
C ILE A 117 4.35 -8.34 3.20
N TYR A 118 4.56 -8.90 2.00
CA TYR A 118 3.47 -9.58 1.31
C TYR A 118 3.14 -10.92 2.00
N LYS A 119 1.87 -11.16 2.27
CA LYS A 119 1.41 -12.39 2.94
C LYS A 119 1.74 -13.70 2.20
N GLY A 120 2.04 -13.63 0.92
CA GLY A 120 2.38 -14.77 0.07
C GLY A 120 3.88 -15.02 -0.05
N GLU A 121 4.72 -14.32 0.70
CA GLU A 121 6.15 -14.62 0.78
C GLU A 121 6.38 -15.96 1.49
N GLU A 122 7.27 -16.79 0.96
CA GLU A 122 7.57 -18.13 1.52
C GLU A 122 8.06 -18.07 2.97
N VAL A 123 8.73 -16.98 3.36
CA VAL A 123 9.21 -16.77 4.73
C VAL A 123 8.07 -16.70 5.76
N VAL A 124 6.87 -16.30 5.36
CA VAL A 124 5.73 -16.14 6.29
C VAL A 124 5.39 -17.43 7.02
N ASP A 125 5.47 -18.56 6.31
CA ASP A 125 5.17 -19.89 6.86
C ASP A 125 6.27 -20.42 7.82
N GLN A 126 7.42 -19.75 7.85
CA GLN A 126 8.59 -20.13 8.66
C GLN A 126 8.73 -19.27 9.93
N LEU A 127 7.98 -18.16 10.04
CA LEU A 127 8.10 -17.23 11.16
C LEU A 127 7.51 -17.82 12.44
N GLU A 128 8.25 -17.74 13.54
CA GLU A 128 7.77 -18.10 14.88
C GLU A 128 7.03 -16.92 15.51
N ILE A 129 5.73 -17.11 15.73
CA ILE A 129 4.87 -16.07 16.31
C ILE A 129 5.02 -16.10 17.84
N VAL A 130 5.34 -14.94 18.42
CA VAL A 130 5.48 -14.76 19.87
C VAL A 130 4.36 -13.87 20.44
N ASP A 131 4.11 -13.96 21.74
CA ASP A 131 3.23 -13.03 22.45
C ASP A 131 4.05 -11.82 22.93
N ALA A 132 3.83 -10.67 22.31
CA ALA A 132 4.50 -9.41 22.64
C ALA A 132 4.41 -9.01 24.13
N ARG A 133 3.45 -9.54 24.88
CA ARG A 133 3.31 -9.27 26.32
C ARG A 133 4.29 -10.07 27.19
N SER A 134 4.86 -11.13 26.63
CA SER A 134 5.77 -12.04 27.33
C SER A 134 7.24 -11.76 27.02
N GLU A 135 7.51 -10.89 26.03
CA GLU A 135 8.84 -10.60 25.52
C GLU A 135 9.22 -9.13 25.78
N ASP A 136 10.52 -8.82 25.69
CA ASP A 136 10.96 -7.44 25.71
C ASP A 136 10.54 -6.75 24.38
N PRO A 137 9.84 -5.61 24.44
CA PRO A 137 9.44 -4.89 23.24
C PRO A 137 10.60 -4.51 22.30
N ASP A 138 11.79 -4.28 22.83
CA ASP A 138 12.97 -3.92 22.04
C ASP A 138 13.47 -5.12 21.20
N ASP A 139 13.19 -6.34 21.65
CA ASP A 139 13.50 -7.59 20.96
C ASP A 139 12.37 -8.06 20.02
N CYS A 140 11.25 -7.37 20.05
CA CYS A 140 10.07 -7.69 19.22
C CYS A 140 10.02 -6.87 17.92
N LEU A 141 9.30 -7.43 16.94
CA LEU A 141 8.94 -6.76 15.69
C LEU A 141 7.51 -7.17 15.32
N LYS A 142 6.66 -6.19 15.03
CA LYS A 142 5.34 -6.44 14.46
C LYS A 142 5.43 -6.51 12.95
N ILE A 143 4.93 -7.58 12.36
CA ILE A 143 4.85 -7.78 10.92
C ILE A 143 3.39 -7.69 10.48
N GLN A 144 3.09 -6.73 9.64
CA GLN A 144 1.83 -6.61 8.93
C GLN A 144 1.89 -7.46 7.67
N LEU A 145 1.07 -8.50 7.59
CA LEU A 145 0.91 -9.34 6.41
C LEU A 145 -0.08 -8.68 5.45
N TRP A 146 0.41 -8.16 4.33
CA TRP A 146 -0.40 -7.39 3.38
C TRP A 146 -0.99 -8.27 2.27
N LYS A 147 -2.16 -7.87 1.77
CA LYS A 147 -2.88 -8.54 0.67
C LYS A 147 -2.19 -8.41 -0.68
N TYR A 148 -1.27 -7.45 -0.83
CA TYR A 148 -0.42 -7.22 -2.00
C TYR A 148 0.99 -6.84 -1.56
N ASN A 149 1.95 -7.02 -2.47
CA ASN A 149 3.35 -6.77 -2.14
C ASN A 149 3.59 -5.26 -1.94
N PRO A 150 4.01 -4.82 -0.74
CA PRO A 150 4.26 -3.41 -0.43
C PRO A 150 5.43 -2.83 -1.24
N SER A 151 6.36 -3.65 -1.74
CA SER A 151 7.55 -3.20 -2.48
C SER A 151 7.22 -2.41 -3.75
N TYR A 152 6.11 -2.70 -4.43
CA TYR A 152 5.76 -2.06 -5.71
C TYR A 152 5.66 -0.55 -5.65
N PHE A 153 5.29 0.01 -4.49
CA PHE A 153 5.07 1.43 -4.30
C PHE A 153 5.84 2.00 -3.12
N ALA A 154 6.73 1.20 -2.51
CA ALA A 154 7.55 1.63 -1.38
C ALA A 154 8.52 2.74 -1.79
N ARG A 155 8.79 3.66 -0.87
CA ARG A 155 9.77 4.74 -1.03
C ARG A 155 10.64 4.79 0.22
N GLU A 156 11.95 4.89 0.04
CA GLU A 156 12.92 5.05 1.15
C GLU A 156 12.75 4.02 2.29
N GLY A 157 12.37 2.79 1.94
CA GLY A 157 12.16 1.72 2.90
C GLY A 157 10.81 1.76 3.64
N CYS A 158 9.92 2.70 3.29
CA CYS A 158 8.56 2.82 3.82
C CYS A 158 7.50 2.37 2.82
N VAL A 159 6.37 1.90 3.31
CA VAL A 159 5.19 1.67 2.48
C VAL A 159 4.67 2.99 1.92
N ASN A 160 3.99 2.96 0.78
CA ASN A 160 3.48 4.19 0.15
C ASN A 160 2.42 4.92 1.01
N PRO A 161 2.32 6.26 0.91
CA PRO A 161 1.45 7.08 1.75
C PRO A 161 -0.03 6.68 1.71
N VAL A 162 -0.56 6.36 0.52
CA VAL A 162 -1.99 6.01 0.38
C VAL A 162 -2.31 4.66 1.03
N SER A 163 -1.44 3.67 0.86
CA SER A 163 -1.62 2.38 1.55
C SER A 163 -1.45 2.52 3.06
N LEU A 164 -0.49 3.36 3.51
CA LEU A 164 -0.31 3.67 4.93
C LEU A 164 -1.58 4.30 5.51
N ALA A 165 -2.14 5.32 4.87
CA ALA A 165 -3.39 5.93 5.28
C ALA A 165 -4.54 4.92 5.39
N CYS A 166 -4.60 3.95 4.46
CA CYS A 166 -5.60 2.88 4.50
C CYS A 166 -5.46 1.95 5.71
N THR A 167 -4.27 1.82 6.31
CA THR A 167 -4.08 0.99 7.52
C THR A 167 -4.72 1.61 8.76
N PHE A 168 -4.92 2.92 8.77
CA PHE A 168 -5.51 3.67 9.87
C PHE A 168 -7.00 3.97 9.71
N LYS A 169 -7.66 3.41 8.69
CA LYS A 169 -9.12 3.58 8.53
C LYS A 169 -9.87 3.14 9.79
N GLY A 170 -10.65 4.07 10.36
CA GLY A 170 -11.38 3.85 11.60
C GLY A 170 -10.56 4.08 12.88
N ASN A 171 -9.35 4.59 12.77
CA ASN A 171 -8.62 5.10 13.92
C ASN A 171 -9.26 6.42 14.40
N GLU A 172 -9.38 6.59 15.73
CA GLU A 172 -10.02 7.75 16.36
C GLU A 172 -9.00 8.71 17.01
N ASP A 173 -7.70 8.44 16.88
CA ASP A 173 -6.65 9.35 17.41
C ASP A 173 -6.47 10.55 16.46
N GLU A 174 -6.88 11.73 16.91
CA GLU A 174 -6.79 12.98 16.15
C GLU A 174 -5.36 13.30 15.67
N ARG A 175 -4.33 12.91 16.42
CA ARG A 175 -2.93 13.16 16.05
C ARG A 175 -2.53 12.29 14.85
N ILE A 176 -3.01 11.04 14.81
CA ILE A 176 -2.81 10.14 13.68
C ILE A 176 -3.56 10.67 12.46
N GLU A 177 -4.81 11.10 12.64
CA GLU A 177 -5.62 11.67 11.56
C GLU A 177 -4.94 12.90 10.93
N MET A 178 -4.53 13.86 11.73
CA MET A 178 -3.81 15.05 11.27
C MET A 178 -2.50 14.70 10.54
N SER A 179 -1.76 13.71 11.04
CA SER A 179 -0.50 13.28 10.42
C SER A 179 -0.74 12.62 9.06
N ILE A 180 -1.81 11.85 8.92
CA ILE A 180 -2.23 11.24 7.65
C ILE A 180 -2.71 12.29 6.66
N GLU A 181 -3.49 13.28 7.09
CA GLU A 181 -3.92 14.39 6.24
C GLU A 181 -2.71 15.12 5.66
N LYS A 182 -1.75 15.49 6.52
CA LYS A 182 -0.51 16.15 6.10
C LYS A 182 0.30 15.29 5.12
N LEU A 183 0.43 13.99 5.38
CA LEU A 183 1.12 13.05 4.50
C LEU A 183 0.48 12.99 3.10
N LEU A 184 -0.84 13.09 3.02
CA LEU A 184 -1.60 13.02 1.78
C LEU A 184 -1.69 14.37 1.03
N GLU A 185 -1.34 15.48 1.67
CA GLU A 185 -1.25 16.79 0.99
C GLU A 185 -0.19 16.82 -0.11
N GLU A 186 0.82 15.93 -0.02
CA GLU A 186 1.92 15.82 -0.97
C GLU A 186 1.58 14.96 -2.21
N LEU A 187 0.35 14.46 -2.30
CA LEU A 187 -0.18 13.78 -3.48
C LEU A 187 -0.56 14.82 -4.56
#